data_6247743e5b4e5bf877ff419b21e451f1
#
_entry.id   6247743e5b4e5bf877ff419b21e451f1
#
_cell.length_a   1.000
_cell.length_b   1.000
_cell.length_c   1.000
_cell.angle_alpha   90.00
_cell.angle_beta   90.00
_cell.angle_gamma   90.00
#
_symmetry.space_group_name_H-M   'P 1'
#
loop_
_entity.id
_entity.type
_entity.pdbx_description
1 polymer ?
#
loop_
_entity_poly.entity_id
_entity_poly.type
_entity_poly.pdbx_seq_one_letter_code
_entity_poly.pdbx_strand_id
1 'polypeptide(L)'
;MDEILAIHNLTKKFDDLVVLDGINMSIKKGEVVVIVGPSGCGKSTFLRCLNGLENIQDGEVLLDGDVINPSKVKNNKSREKLGMVFQSYDLFPHKTILQNVTLAPVKVKKRKKDEVTQEALALLERVGLSAKKDNYPRQLSGGQKQRVAIVRALIMHPEVLLLDEITAALDPEMVREVLDVVLSLAREGRTMVIVTHEMQFARAVADRMIFLDGGKIVEEGTPQEFFDNPKTDRLKKFLQTFTYES
;
A
#
# COMPACT_ATOMS: atom_id res chain seq x y z
N MET A 1 15.68 0.76 16.24
CA MET A 1 14.94 1.32 15.07
C MET A 1 13.55 1.60 15.56
N ASP A 2 13.06 2.82 15.34
CA ASP A 2 11.80 3.26 15.94
C ASP A 2 10.61 2.66 15.18
N GLU A 3 9.68 2.10 15.94
CA GLU A 3 8.40 1.61 15.45
C GLU A 3 7.58 2.82 14.99
N ILE A 4 7.08 2.79 13.76
CA ILE A 4 6.29 3.88 13.18
C ILE A 4 4.81 3.53 13.14
N LEU A 5 4.47 2.26 12.92
CA LEU A 5 3.09 1.78 12.89
C LEU A 5 2.96 0.58 13.82
N ALA A 6 2.05 0.65 14.79
CA ALA A 6 1.73 -0.42 15.71
C ALA A 6 0.27 -0.84 15.59
N ILE A 7 0.02 -2.13 15.56
CA ILE A 7 -1.31 -2.72 15.48
C ILE A 7 -1.47 -3.68 16.65
N HIS A 8 -2.47 -3.41 17.50
CA HIS A 8 -2.76 -4.20 18.69
C HIS A 8 -4.17 -4.79 18.62
N ASN A 9 -4.25 -6.11 18.60
CA ASN A 9 -5.48 -6.89 18.65
C ASN A 9 -6.56 -6.44 17.66
N LEU A 10 -6.14 -6.04 16.42
CA LEU A 10 -7.04 -5.52 15.43
C LEU A 10 -8.04 -6.58 14.99
N THR A 11 -9.32 -6.31 15.24
CA THR A 11 -10.44 -7.16 14.82
C THR A 11 -11.40 -6.39 13.94
N LYS A 12 -11.68 -6.95 12.77
CA LYS A 12 -12.64 -6.39 11.79
C LYS A 12 -13.75 -7.39 11.50
N LYS A 13 -14.98 -6.90 11.63
CA LYS A 13 -16.19 -7.65 11.25
C LYS A 13 -17.01 -6.87 10.24
N PHE A 14 -17.66 -7.61 9.36
CA PHE A 14 -18.77 -7.13 8.55
C PHE A 14 -20.00 -7.96 8.95
N ASP A 15 -20.95 -7.33 9.61
CA ASP A 15 -22.06 -7.99 10.29
C ASP A 15 -21.53 -9.10 11.23
N ASP A 16 -21.91 -10.35 11.01
CA ASP A 16 -21.47 -11.51 11.81
C ASP A 16 -20.15 -12.14 11.29
N LEU A 17 -19.69 -11.74 10.11
CA LEU A 17 -18.48 -12.30 9.51
C LEU A 17 -17.22 -11.63 10.07
N VAL A 18 -16.39 -12.40 10.79
CA VAL A 18 -15.06 -11.97 11.21
C VAL A 18 -14.10 -12.07 10.03
N VAL A 19 -13.59 -10.93 9.56
CA VAL A 19 -12.64 -10.86 8.43
C VAL A 19 -11.19 -10.76 8.91
N LEU A 20 -10.95 -10.07 10.03
CA LEU A 20 -9.65 -10.01 10.71
C LEU A 20 -9.88 -10.31 12.18
N ASP A 21 -9.07 -11.17 12.77
CA ASP A 21 -9.25 -11.71 14.09
C ASP A 21 -7.98 -11.55 14.93
N GLY A 22 -7.92 -10.47 15.71
CA GLY A 22 -6.88 -10.24 16.70
C GLY A 22 -5.48 -10.02 16.10
N ILE A 23 -5.36 -9.29 14.99
CA ILE A 23 -4.07 -9.04 14.35
C ILE A 23 -3.17 -8.17 15.24
N ASN A 24 -1.97 -8.66 15.49
CA ASN A 24 -0.91 -7.93 16.17
C ASN A 24 0.33 -7.86 15.29
N MET A 25 0.83 -6.66 15.02
CA MET A 25 2.09 -6.44 14.31
C MET A 25 2.60 -5.02 14.51
N SER A 26 3.88 -4.82 14.26
CA SER A 26 4.49 -3.48 14.20
C SER A 26 5.33 -3.33 12.94
N ILE A 27 5.56 -2.10 12.51
CA ILE A 27 6.36 -1.75 11.33
C ILE A 27 7.36 -0.71 11.75
N LYS A 28 8.63 -0.93 11.40
CA LYS A 28 9.73 -0.02 11.69
C LYS A 28 9.87 1.02 10.59
N LYS A 29 10.39 2.17 10.94
CA LYS A 29 10.68 3.22 9.95
C LYS A 29 11.69 2.71 8.92
N GLY A 30 11.34 2.89 7.63
CA GLY A 30 12.15 2.41 6.50
C GLY A 30 11.94 0.92 6.17
N GLU A 31 11.11 0.18 6.92
CA GLU A 31 10.83 -1.23 6.67
C GLU A 31 9.81 -1.39 5.53
N VAL A 32 10.06 -2.35 4.65
CA VAL A 32 9.12 -2.81 3.62
C VAL A 32 8.52 -4.15 4.05
N VAL A 33 7.25 -4.12 4.44
CA VAL A 33 6.49 -5.32 4.81
C VAL A 33 5.59 -5.72 3.64
N VAL A 34 5.71 -6.97 3.19
CA VAL A 34 4.83 -7.52 2.14
C VAL A 34 3.87 -8.53 2.74
N ILE A 35 2.58 -8.35 2.46
CA ILE A 35 1.51 -9.22 2.92
C ILE A 35 0.98 -10.02 1.74
N VAL A 36 1.02 -11.33 1.87
CA VAL A 36 0.48 -12.28 0.88
C VAL A 36 -0.54 -13.21 1.52
N GLY A 37 -1.35 -13.87 0.70
CA GLY A 37 -2.36 -14.81 1.16
C GLY A 37 -3.44 -15.04 0.12
N PRO A 38 -4.34 -16.02 0.33
CA PRO A 38 -5.43 -16.33 -0.61
C PRO A 38 -6.34 -15.12 -0.88
N SER A 39 -7.04 -15.16 -2.02
CA SER A 39 -8.08 -14.17 -2.29
C SER A 39 -9.18 -14.24 -1.22
N GLY A 40 -9.66 -13.06 -0.79
CA GLY A 40 -10.70 -12.97 0.24
C GLY A 40 -10.24 -13.17 1.69
N CYS A 41 -8.96 -13.42 1.98
CA CYS A 41 -8.47 -13.61 3.36
C CYS A 41 -8.36 -12.32 4.20
N GLY A 42 -8.72 -11.15 3.65
CA GLY A 42 -8.78 -9.88 4.40
C GLY A 42 -7.63 -8.90 4.15
N LYS A 43 -6.69 -9.13 3.20
CA LYS A 43 -5.52 -8.27 2.93
C LYS A 43 -5.87 -6.81 2.66
N SER A 44 -6.74 -6.56 1.68
CA SER A 44 -7.19 -5.19 1.34
C SER A 44 -8.00 -4.56 2.47
N THR A 45 -8.80 -5.36 3.18
CA THR A 45 -9.53 -4.91 4.38
C THR A 45 -8.55 -4.48 5.46
N PHE A 46 -7.46 -5.23 5.66
CA PHE A 46 -6.42 -4.87 6.62
C PHE A 46 -5.77 -3.53 6.28
N LEU A 47 -5.33 -3.31 5.03
CA LEU A 47 -4.78 -2.02 4.61
C LEU A 47 -5.77 -0.86 4.81
N ARG A 48 -7.06 -1.09 4.54
CA ARG A 48 -8.11 -0.07 4.76
C ARG A 48 -8.34 0.22 6.24
N CYS A 49 -8.19 -0.79 7.11
CA CYS A 49 -8.22 -0.58 8.57
C CYS A 49 -7.01 0.27 9.01
N LEU A 50 -5.80 -0.01 8.50
CA LEU A 50 -4.60 0.77 8.80
C LEU A 50 -4.76 2.25 8.41
N ASN A 51 -5.37 2.53 7.26
CA ASN A 51 -5.62 3.90 6.80
C ASN A 51 -6.88 4.52 7.43
N GLY A 52 -7.58 3.78 8.28
CA GLY A 52 -8.83 4.24 8.90
C GLY A 52 -9.97 4.47 7.90
N LEU A 53 -9.95 3.85 6.74
CA LEU A 53 -11.07 3.83 5.79
C LEU A 53 -12.14 2.81 6.21
N GLU A 54 -11.73 1.77 6.94
CA GLU A 54 -12.62 0.80 7.56
C GLU A 54 -12.56 0.93 9.09
N ASN A 55 -13.73 0.93 9.73
CA ASN A 55 -13.82 0.87 11.18
C ASN A 55 -13.43 -0.52 11.69
N ILE A 56 -12.68 -0.57 12.77
CA ILE A 56 -12.38 -1.80 13.49
C ILE A 56 -13.34 -1.96 14.68
N GLN A 57 -13.67 -3.20 15.04
CA GLN A 57 -14.57 -3.50 16.16
C GLN A 57 -13.81 -3.60 17.48
N ASP A 58 -12.56 -4.10 17.44
CA ASP A 58 -11.70 -4.21 18.61
C ASP A 58 -10.24 -3.91 18.25
N GLY A 59 -9.45 -3.61 19.26
CA GLY A 59 -8.04 -3.24 19.12
C GLY A 59 -7.79 -1.79 18.77
N GLU A 60 -6.58 -1.52 18.31
CA GLU A 60 -6.15 -0.18 17.93
C GLU A 60 -5.03 -0.20 16.88
N VAL A 61 -4.93 0.89 16.13
CA VAL A 61 -3.84 1.18 15.22
C VAL A 61 -3.22 2.50 15.63
N LEU A 62 -1.90 2.50 15.86
CA LEU A 62 -1.14 3.68 16.23
C LEU A 62 -0.13 4.01 15.13
N LEU A 63 -0.05 5.27 14.77
CA LEU A 63 0.97 5.82 13.89
C LEU A 63 1.79 6.85 14.68
N ASP A 64 3.08 6.60 14.84
CA ASP A 64 3.98 7.44 15.63
C ASP A 64 3.43 7.69 17.06
N GLY A 65 2.83 6.67 17.66
CA GLY A 65 2.18 6.73 18.98
C GLY A 65 0.76 7.31 18.99
N ASP A 66 0.30 7.92 17.91
CA ASP A 66 -1.05 8.49 17.80
C ASP A 66 -2.06 7.43 17.32
N VAL A 67 -3.17 7.27 18.05
CA VAL A 67 -4.26 6.38 17.63
C VAL A 67 -4.96 6.92 16.39
N ILE A 68 -5.07 6.10 15.34
CA ILE A 68 -5.68 6.48 14.05
C ILE A 68 -7.03 5.83 13.76
N ASN A 69 -7.65 5.18 14.75
CA ASN A 69 -8.95 4.55 14.58
C ASN A 69 -10.05 5.57 14.26
N PRO A 70 -10.82 5.42 13.17
CA PRO A 70 -11.86 6.38 12.79
C PRO A 70 -12.96 6.55 13.83
N SER A 71 -13.31 5.49 14.54
CA SER A 71 -14.34 5.49 15.58
C SER A 71 -13.93 6.23 16.85
N LYS A 72 -12.62 6.37 17.11
CA LYS A 72 -12.07 6.97 18.33
C LYS A 72 -11.63 8.44 18.14
N VAL A 73 -11.38 8.90 16.90
CA VAL A 73 -10.78 10.22 16.64
C VAL A 73 -11.53 10.98 15.54
N LYS A 74 -12.20 12.08 15.90
CA LYS A 74 -13.00 12.90 14.95
C LYS A 74 -12.19 13.70 13.93
N ASN A 75 -10.94 14.08 14.23
CA ASN A 75 -10.05 14.85 13.35
C ASN A 75 -8.68 14.18 13.31
N ASN A 76 -8.50 13.27 12.35
CA ASN A 76 -7.28 12.48 12.31
C ASN A 76 -6.26 13.07 11.31
N LYS A 77 -5.48 14.07 11.77
CA LYS A 77 -4.34 14.59 11.01
C LYS A 77 -3.29 13.49 10.73
N SER A 78 -3.23 12.47 11.58
CA SER A 78 -2.31 11.34 11.40
C SER A 78 -2.59 10.57 10.12
N ARG A 79 -3.83 10.58 9.59
CA ARG A 79 -4.15 10.00 8.26
C ARG A 79 -3.41 10.69 7.11
N GLU A 80 -3.06 11.96 7.24
CA GLU A 80 -2.30 12.67 6.21
C GLU A 80 -0.86 12.14 6.08
N LYS A 81 -0.39 11.39 7.10
CA LYS A 81 0.91 10.73 7.13
C LYS A 81 0.88 9.34 6.47
N LEU A 82 -0.32 8.81 6.17
CA LEU A 82 -0.52 7.53 5.48
C LEU A 82 -0.91 7.78 4.03
N GLY A 83 -0.06 7.40 3.11
CA GLY A 83 -0.40 7.35 1.70
C GLY A 83 -1.02 5.99 1.36
N MET A 84 -2.09 5.98 0.56
CA MET A 84 -2.66 4.72 0.06
C MET A 84 -2.83 4.77 -1.45
N VAL A 85 -2.43 3.68 -2.09
CA VAL A 85 -2.61 3.45 -3.53
C VAL A 85 -3.46 2.21 -3.70
N PHE A 86 -4.57 2.37 -4.40
CA PHE A 86 -5.58 1.33 -4.59
C PHE A 86 -5.37 0.59 -5.92
N GLN A 87 -5.90 -0.61 -6.01
CA GLN A 87 -5.98 -1.40 -7.23
C GLN A 87 -6.71 -0.67 -8.37
N SER A 88 -7.75 0.11 -8.04
CA SER A 88 -8.63 0.81 -8.99
C SER A 88 -8.14 2.20 -9.41
N TYR A 89 -6.90 2.57 -9.11
CA TYR A 89 -6.27 3.88 -9.39
C TYR A 89 -6.95 5.08 -8.70
N ASP A 90 -8.27 5.15 -8.66
CA ASP A 90 -9.15 6.16 -8.08
C ASP A 90 -8.81 7.62 -8.47
N LEU A 91 -8.40 7.80 -9.73
CA LEU A 91 -8.14 9.13 -10.27
C LEU A 91 -9.47 9.86 -10.57
N PHE A 92 -9.49 11.16 -10.32
CA PHE A 92 -10.61 12.02 -10.66
C PHE A 92 -10.74 12.13 -12.19
N PRO A 93 -11.77 11.57 -12.83
CA PRO A 93 -11.85 11.46 -14.30
C PRO A 93 -12.02 12.82 -15.01
N HIS A 94 -12.55 13.82 -14.29
CA HIS A 94 -12.80 15.18 -14.78
C HIS A 94 -11.63 16.14 -14.52
N LYS A 95 -10.52 15.66 -14.00
CA LYS A 95 -9.30 16.44 -13.73
C LYS A 95 -8.16 15.95 -14.60
N THR A 96 -7.27 16.86 -15.00
CA THR A 96 -6.01 16.49 -15.65
C THR A 96 -5.11 15.73 -14.69
N ILE A 97 -4.05 15.12 -15.20
CA ILE A 97 -3.07 14.39 -14.36
C ILE A 97 -2.42 15.33 -13.35
N LEU A 98 -1.97 16.51 -13.80
CA LEU A 98 -1.40 17.51 -12.91
C LEU A 98 -2.41 17.95 -11.82
N GLN A 99 -3.68 18.15 -12.18
CA GLN A 99 -4.72 18.50 -11.23
C GLN A 99 -5.02 17.37 -10.24
N ASN A 100 -4.97 16.10 -10.67
CA ASN A 100 -5.12 14.95 -9.78
C ASN A 100 -4.01 14.93 -8.71
N VAL A 101 -2.78 15.18 -9.11
CA VAL A 101 -1.62 15.17 -8.22
C VAL A 101 -1.63 16.36 -7.26
N THR A 102 -1.92 17.56 -7.76
CA THR A 102 -1.79 18.81 -6.97
C THR A 102 -2.98 19.09 -6.06
N LEU A 103 -4.12 18.43 -6.22
CA LEU A 103 -5.37 18.74 -5.51
C LEU A 103 -5.22 18.65 -3.98
N ALA A 104 -4.76 17.50 -3.50
CA ALA A 104 -4.70 17.22 -2.06
C ALA A 104 -3.67 18.12 -1.33
N PRO A 105 -2.42 18.27 -1.77
CA PRO A 105 -1.46 19.11 -1.07
C PRO A 105 -1.89 20.58 -1.02
N VAL A 106 -2.56 21.08 -2.06
CA VAL A 106 -3.08 22.47 -2.08
C VAL A 106 -4.32 22.63 -1.19
N LYS A 107 -5.29 21.69 -1.29
CA LYS A 107 -6.57 21.83 -0.59
C LYS A 107 -6.52 21.39 0.88
N VAL A 108 -5.81 20.31 1.19
CA VAL A 108 -5.73 19.71 2.51
C VAL A 108 -4.56 20.33 3.31
N LYS A 109 -3.33 20.22 2.79
CA LYS A 109 -2.13 20.74 3.47
C LYS A 109 -1.93 22.25 3.30
N LYS A 110 -2.78 22.93 2.52
CA LYS A 110 -2.72 24.39 2.29
C LYS A 110 -1.36 24.88 1.76
N ARG A 111 -0.63 24.01 1.04
CA ARG A 111 0.65 24.35 0.43
C ARG A 111 0.46 25.31 -0.75
N LYS A 112 1.46 26.11 -1.04
CA LYS A 112 1.43 27.08 -2.16
C LYS A 112 1.36 26.31 -3.49
N LYS A 113 0.44 26.77 -4.37
CA LYS A 113 0.15 26.10 -5.64
C LYS A 113 1.39 25.96 -6.53
N ASP A 114 2.23 27.00 -6.60
CA ASP A 114 3.40 27.01 -7.49
C ASP A 114 4.46 26.01 -7.02
N GLU A 115 4.73 25.96 -5.72
CA GLU A 115 5.65 24.97 -5.12
C GLU A 115 5.17 23.53 -5.38
N VAL A 116 3.86 23.28 -5.13
CA VAL A 116 3.24 21.98 -5.37
C VAL A 116 3.27 21.60 -6.85
N THR A 117 3.07 22.57 -7.73
CA THR A 117 3.11 22.33 -9.19
C THR A 117 4.50 21.92 -9.65
N GLN A 118 5.54 22.59 -9.18
CA GLN A 118 6.92 22.25 -9.54
C GLN A 118 7.30 20.85 -9.02
N GLU A 119 6.96 20.53 -7.78
CA GLU A 119 7.18 19.20 -7.20
C GLU A 119 6.39 18.11 -7.96
N ALA A 120 5.12 18.38 -8.29
CA ALA A 120 4.31 17.45 -9.08
C ALA A 120 4.94 17.15 -10.43
N LEU A 121 5.49 18.15 -11.10
CA LEU A 121 6.17 17.97 -12.41
C LEU A 121 7.43 17.12 -12.24
N ALA A 122 8.24 17.35 -11.20
CA ALA A 122 9.43 16.55 -10.93
C ALA A 122 9.07 15.08 -10.62
N LEU A 123 8.01 14.84 -9.82
CA LEU A 123 7.53 13.49 -9.54
C LEU A 123 6.96 12.80 -10.79
N LEU A 124 6.24 13.52 -11.65
CA LEU A 124 5.73 12.97 -12.92
C LEU A 124 6.88 12.65 -13.89
N GLU A 125 7.93 13.46 -13.92
CA GLU A 125 9.14 13.19 -14.71
C GLU A 125 9.80 11.89 -14.25
N ARG A 126 9.97 11.73 -12.95
CA ARG A 126 10.56 10.53 -12.34
C ARG A 126 9.85 9.23 -12.73
N VAL A 127 8.54 9.26 -13.00
CA VAL A 127 7.77 8.10 -13.44
C VAL A 127 7.51 8.11 -14.97
N GLY A 128 8.19 8.98 -15.74
CA GLY A 128 8.11 9.05 -17.19
C GLY A 128 6.80 9.62 -17.73
N LEU A 129 6.12 10.48 -16.98
CA LEU A 129 4.79 10.99 -17.33
C LEU A 129 4.70 12.52 -17.48
N SER A 130 5.83 13.24 -17.56
CA SER A 130 5.86 14.71 -17.72
C SER A 130 5.04 15.19 -18.93
N ALA A 131 5.17 14.51 -20.06
CA ALA A 131 4.44 14.84 -21.30
C ALA A 131 2.93 14.61 -21.18
N LYS A 132 2.45 13.92 -20.16
CA LYS A 132 1.04 13.58 -19.94
C LYS A 132 0.34 14.45 -18.90
N LYS A 133 1.00 15.48 -18.35
CA LYS A 133 0.49 16.32 -17.25
C LYS A 133 -0.88 16.95 -17.51
N ASP A 134 -1.14 17.33 -18.76
CA ASP A 134 -2.39 17.98 -19.19
C ASP A 134 -3.44 16.98 -19.72
N ASN A 135 -3.10 15.69 -19.84
CA ASN A 135 -4.03 14.63 -20.21
C ASN A 135 -5.03 14.34 -19.09
N TYR A 136 -6.15 13.72 -19.46
CA TYR A 136 -7.13 13.17 -18.53
C TYR A 136 -6.90 11.66 -18.32
N PRO A 137 -7.37 11.08 -17.19
CA PRO A 137 -7.17 9.66 -16.91
C PRO A 137 -7.61 8.71 -18.04
N ARG A 138 -8.69 9.02 -18.75
CA ARG A 138 -9.18 8.21 -19.88
C ARG A 138 -8.18 8.10 -21.06
N GLN A 139 -7.19 8.97 -21.11
CA GLN A 139 -6.17 9.02 -22.16
C GLN A 139 -4.88 8.27 -21.79
N LEU A 140 -4.86 7.62 -20.61
CA LEU A 140 -3.72 6.90 -20.09
C LEU A 140 -3.97 5.38 -20.08
N SER A 141 -2.89 4.60 -20.27
CA SER A 141 -2.92 3.16 -20.04
C SER A 141 -3.10 2.83 -18.54
N GLY A 142 -3.41 1.59 -18.20
CA GLY A 142 -3.53 1.12 -16.83
C GLY A 142 -2.27 1.41 -16.00
N GLY A 143 -1.10 1.02 -16.49
CA GLY A 143 0.17 1.26 -15.81
C GLY A 143 0.51 2.75 -15.66
N GLN A 144 0.16 3.58 -16.64
CA GLN A 144 0.30 5.03 -16.52
C GLN A 144 -0.61 5.60 -15.43
N LYS A 145 -1.88 5.18 -15.36
CA LYS A 145 -2.81 5.57 -14.29
C LYS A 145 -2.27 5.17 -12.91
N GLN A 146 -1.71 3.97 -12.80
CA GLN A 146 -1.16 3.47 -11.55
C GLN A 146 0.04 4.29 -11.10
N ARG A 147 0.96 4.62 -12.02
CA ARG A 147 2.09 5.51 -11.71
C ARG A 147 1.64 6.91 -11.28
N VAL A 148 0.58 7.46 -11.88
CA VAL A 148 -0.03 8.71 -11.41
C VAL A 148 -0.61 8.57 -10.00
N ALA A 149 -1.28 7.45 -9.68
CA ALA A 149 -1.82 7.19 -8.35
C ALA A 149 -0.71 7.12 -7.30
N ILE A 150 0.43 6.51 -7.62
CA ILE A 150 1.63 6.50 -6.76
C ILE A 150 2.15 7.93 -6.55
N VAL A 151 2.32 8.72 -7.61
CA VAL A 151 2.77 10.13 -7.53
C VAL A 151 1.81 10.96 -6.67
N ARG A 152 0.49 10.76 -6.83
CA ARG A 152 -0.54 11.44 -6.03
C ARG A 152 -0.43 11.11 -4.54
N ALA A 153 -0.05 9.90 -4.18
CA ALA A 153 0.20 9.53 -2.79
C ALA A 153 1.53 10.15 -2.29
N LEU A 154 2.59 10.09 -3.09
CA LEU A 154 3.93 10.57 -2.70
C LEU A 154 4.02 12.07 -2.45
N ILE A 155 3.30 12.89 -3.22
CA ILE A 155 3.32 14.37 -3.07
C ILE A 155 2.74 14.83 -1.74
N MET A 156 2.01 13.97 -1.05
CA MET A 156 1.52 14.22 0.30
C MET A 156 2.60 13.99 1.37
N HIS A 157 3.82 13.53 1.00
CA HIS A 157 4.92 13.21 1.91
C HIS A 157 4.47 12.25 3.02
N PRO A 158 3.93 11.07 2.68
CA PRO A 158 3.50 10.12 3.69
C PRO A 158 4.70 9.54 4.43
N GLU A 159 4.51 9.23 5.71
CA GLU A 159 5.49 8.49 6.52
C GLU A 159 5.43 6.99 6.24
N VAL A 160 4.24 6.48 5.92
CA VAL A 160 4.02 5.08 5.49
C VAL A 160 3.18 5.06 4.22
N LEU A 161 3.59 4.26 3.24
CA LEU A 161 2.87 4.04 1.98
C LEU A 161 2.23 2.66 1.98
N LEU A 162 0.91 2.62 1.81
CA LEU A 162 0.10 1.40 1.72
C LEU A 162 -0.22 1.13 0.25
N LEU A 163 0.18 -0.03 -0.27
CA LEU A 163 0.00 -0.41 -1.68
C LEU A 163 -0.89 -1.66 -1.76
N ASP A 164 -2.12 -1.51 -2.29
CA ASP A 164 -3.13 -2.56 -2.34
C ASP A 164 -3.26 -3.12 -3.77
N GLU A 165 -2.62 -4.27 -4.03
CA GLU A 165 -2.68 -5.03 -5.29
C GLU A 165 -2.53 -4.14 -6.55
N ILE A 166 -1.54 -3.26 -6.55
CA ILE A 166 -1.36 -2.19 -7.55
C ILE A 166 -1.08 -2.68 -8.98
N THR A 167 -0.89 -3.98 -9.19
CA THR A 167 -0.62 -4.60 -10.50
C THR A 167 -1.75 -5.48 -11.02
N ALA A 168 -2.77 -5.79 -10.20
CA ALA A 168 -3.77 -6.81 -10.50
C ALA A 168 -4.62 -6.56 -11.77
N ALA A 169 -4.67 -5.31 -12.26
CA ALA A 169 -5.45 -4.92 -13.44
C ALA A 169 -4.56 -4.52 -14.64
N LEU A 170 -3.29 -4.94 -14.64
CA LEU A 170 -2.29 -4.52 -15.62
C LEU A 170 -1.82 -5.67 -16.51
N ASP A 171 -1.49 -5.35 -17.76
CA ASP A 171 -0.76 -6.24 -18.64
C ASP A 171 0.68 -6.47 -18.14
N PRO A 172 1.32 -7.62 -18.43
CA PRO A 172 2.65 -7.97 -17.90
C PRO A 172 3.75 -6.93 -18.15
N GLU A 173 3.73 -6.23 -19.30
CA GLU A 173 4.71 -5.17 -19.59
C GLU A 173 4.51 -3.98 -18.66
N MET A 174 3.26 -3.61 -18.38
CA MET A 174 2.92 -2.50 -17.49
C MET A 174 3.18 -2.83 -16.02
N VAL A 175 3.06 -4.11 -15.63
CA VAL A 175 3.38 -4.59 -14.27
C VAL A 175 4.81 -4.21 -13.93
N ARG A 176 5.77 -4.52 -14.82
CA ARG A 176 7.19 -4.25 -14.57
C ARG A 176 7.47 -2.76 -14.35
N GLU A 177 6.90 -1.88 -15.18
CA GLU A 177 7.08 -0.44 -15.06
C GLU A 177 6.59 0.12 -13.70
N VAL A 178 5.48 -0.42 -13.19
CA VAL A 178 4.93 -0.02 -11.88
C VAL A 178 5.78 -0.57 -10.74
N LEU A 179 6.21 -1.83 -10.81
CA LEU A 179 7.04 -2.46 -9.80
C LEU A 179 8.43 -1.82 -9.71
N ASP A 180 9.01 -1.39 -10.83
CA ASP A 180 10.30 -0.67 -10.85
C ASP A 180 10.21 0.66 -10.08
N VAL A 181 9.08 1.37 -10.17
CA VAL A 181 8.83 2.56 -9.35
C VAL A 181 8.82 2.21 -7.87
N VAL A 182 8.11 1.15 -7.46
CA VAL A 182 8.04 0.73 -6.05
C VAL A 182 9.40 0.27 -5.53
N LEU A 183 10.17 -0.48 -6.34
CA LEU A 183 11.56 -0.86 -6.01
C LEU A 183 12.45 0.36 -5.77
N SER A 184 12.29 1.43 -6.58
CA SER A 184 13.05 2.66 -6.35
C SER A 184 12.72 3.32 -5.02
N LEU A 185 11.44 3.29 -4.61
CA LEU A 185 10.99 3.84 -3.33
C LEU A 185 11.52 3.02 -2.14
N ALA A 186 11.58 1.70 -2.27
CA ALA A 186 12.17 0.81 -1.26
C ALA A 186 13.66 1.16 -1.05
N ARG A 187 14.43 1.31 -2.15
CA ARG A 187 15.85 1.70 -2.09
C ARG A 187 16.09 3.07 -1.49
N GLU A 188 15.11 3.96 -1.52
CA GLU A 188 15.16 5.27 -0.85
C GLU A 188 14.85 5.19 0.65
N GLY A 189 14.59 4.00 1.18
CA GLY A 189 14.26 3.79 2.59
C GLY A 189 12.84 4.24 2.96
N ARG A 190 11.89 4.20 2.02
CA ARG A 190 10.48 4.48 2.31
C ARG A 190 9.87 3.34 3.11
N THR A 191 9.12 3.66 4.16
CA THR A 191 8.32 2.68 4.89
C THR A 191 7.10 2.29 4.05
N MET A 192 6.91 1.00 3.80
CA MET A 192 5.83 0.52 2.94
C MET A 192 5.16 -0.74 3.49
N VAL A 193 3.85 -0.83 3.30
CA VAL A 193 3.08 -2.07 3.45
C VAL A 193 2.47 -2.40 2.10
N ILE A 194 2.83 -3.54 1.55
CA ILE A 194 2.49 -3.93 0.19
C ILE A 194 1.66 -5.21 0.21
N VAL A 195 0.50 -5.18 -0.39
CA VAL A 195 -0.28 -6.39 -0.72
C VAL A 195 -0.07 -6.68 -2.20
N THR A 196 0.40 -7.88 -2.52
CA THR A 196 0.67 -8.28 -3.90
C THR A 196 0.53 -9.78 -4.11
N HIS A 197 0.31 -10.19 -5.36
CA HIS A 197 0.39 -11.57 -5.83
C HIS A 197 1.68 -11.83 -6.64
N GLU A 198 2.53 -10.83 -6.82
CA GLU A 198 3.80 -10.89 -7.55
C GLU A 198 4.91 -11.45 -6.63
N MET A 199 5.02 -12.78 -6.54
CA MET A 199 5.91 -13.45 -5.57
C MET A 199 7.40 -13.13 -5.80
N GLN A 200 7.85 -13.00 -7.05
CA GLN A 200 9.23 -12.66 -7.36
C GLN A 200 9.56 -11.21 -6.93
N PHE A 201 8.63 -10.30 -7.15
CA PHE A 201 8.75 -8.93 -6.66
C PHE A 201 8.73 -8.88 -5.13
N ALA A 202 7.80 -9.59 -4.48
CA ALA A 202 7.71 -9.68 -3.03
C ALA A 202 9.05 -10.13 -2.42
N ARG A 203 9.67 -11.19 -2.99
CA ARG A 203 10.98 -11.70 -2.56
C ARG A 203 12.09 -10.66 -2.71
N ALA A 204 12.03 -9.82 -3.75
CA ALA A 204 13.07 -8.84 -4.07
C ALA A 204 12.96 -7.54 -3.28
N VAL A 205 11.74 -7.17 -2.84
CA VAL A 205 11.48 -5.84 -2.24
C VAL A 205 11.31 -5.89 -0.72
N ALA A 206 10.86 -7.03 -0.17
CA ALA A 206 10.48 -7.12 1.24
C ALA A 206 11.70 -7.23 2.17
N ASP A 207 11.64 -6.51 3.29
CA ASP A 207 12.45 -6.80 4.46
C ASP A 207 11.79 -7.91 5.30
N ARG A 208 10.45 -7.94 5.32
CA ARG A 208 9.65 -8.94 6.03
C ARG A 208 8.40 -9.32 5.24
N MET A 209 8.10 -10.61 5.25
CA MET A 209 6.93 -11.22 4.62
C MET A 209 5.92 -11.62 5.69
N ILE A 210 4.64 -11.45 5.40
CA ILE A 210 3.53 -11.87 6.24
C ILE A 210 2.57 -12.71 5.42
N PHE A 211 2.24 -13.89 5.92
CA PHE A 211 1.19 -14.74 5.37
C PHE A 211 -0.10 -14.57 6.16
N LEU A 212 -1.09 -13.94 5.53
CA LEU A 212 -2.42 -13.75 6.09
C LEU A 212 -3.37 -14.82 5.52
N ASP A 213 -4.03 -15.57 6.40
CA ASP A 213 -5.05 -16.53 6.01
C ASP A 213 -6.11 -16.68 7.11
N GLY A 214 -7.39 -16.82 6.70
CA GLY A 214 -8.51 -16.90 7.65
C GLY A 214 -8.60 -15.73 8.63
N GLY A 215 -8.17 -14.54 8.21
CA GLY A 215 -8.18 -13.34 9.05
C GLY A 215 -7.07 -13.27 10.10
N LYS A 216 -6.07 -14.17 10.06
CA LYS A 216 -4.95 -14.24 11.02
C LYS A 216 -3.60 -14.20 10.32
N ILE A 217 -2.60 -13.68 11.03
CA ILE A 217 -1.20 -13.87 10.62
C ILE A 217 -0.84 -15.32 10.96
N VAL A 218 -0.63 -16.13 9.93
CA VAL A 218 -0.30 -17.56 10.07
C VAL A 218 1.20 -17.77 10.18
N GLU A 219 1.95 -16.96 9.41
CA GLU A 219 3.41 -17.01 9.44
C GLU A 219 4.00 -15.65 9.05
N GLU A 220 5.13 -15.31 9.64
CA GLU A 220 5.96 -14.17 9.27
C GLU A 220 7.44 -14.53 9.32
N GLY A 221 8.25 -13.86 8.51
CA GLY A 221 9.70 -14.08 8.45
C GLY A 221 10.36 -13.22 7.37
N THR A 222 11.68 -13.36 7.26
CA THR A 222 12.42 -12.77 6.14
C THR A 222 12.00 -13.43 4.82
N PRO A 223 12.19 -12.78 3.66
CA PRO A 223 11.90 -13.40 2.36
C PRO A 223 12.58 -14.77 2.18
N GLN A 224 13.82 -14.91 2.66
CA GLN A 224 14.55 -16.17 2.58
C GLN A 224 13.88 -17.28 3.41
N GLU A 225 13.52 -17.01 4.67
CA GLU A 225 12.81 -17.97 5.52
C GLU A 225 11.46 -18.35 4.91
N PHE A 226 10.73 -17.35 4.41
CA PHE A 226 9.39 -17.49 3.90
C PHE A 226 9.31 -18.38 2.63
N PHE A 227 10.23 -18.20 1.68
CA PHE A 227 10.22 -18.92 0.41
C PHE A 227 11.03 -20.21 0.46
N ASP A 228 12.15 -20.24 1.18
CA ASP A 228 13.07 -21.36 1.15
C ASP A 228 12.84 -22.36 2.30
N ASN A 229 12.30 -21.86 3.44
CA ASN A 229 12.07 -22.65 4.65
C ASN A 229 10.71 -22.34 5.31
N PRO A 230 9.58 -22.43 4.58
CA PRO A 230 8.27 -22.20 5.16
C PRO A 230 7.98 -23.18 6.29
N LYS A 231 7.52 -22.68 7.45
CA LYS A 231 7.33 -23.47 8.67
C LYS A 231 5.97 -24.18 8.67
N THR A 232 4.92 -23.44 8.28
CA THR A 232 3.54 -23.95 8.32
C THR A 232 3.18 -24.72 7.03
N ASP A 233 2.45 -25.83 7.17
CA ASP A 233 1.97 -26.58 6.03
C ASP A 233 1.00 -25.74 5.18
N ARG A 234 0.34 -24.77 5.78
CA ARG A 234 -0.57 -23.88 5.08
C ARG A 234 0.17 -22.94 4.14
N LEU A 235 1.30 -22.37 4.56
CA LEU A 235 2.16 -21.55 3.70
C LEU A 235 2.80 -22.40 2.59
N LYS A 236 3.29 -23.61 2.91
CA LYS A 236 3.84 -24.54 1.90
C LYS A 236 2.84 -24.78 0.77
N LYS A 237 1.58 -25.13 1.12
CA LYS A 237 0.52 -25.33 0.14
C LYS A 237 0.21 -24.08 -0.68
N PHE A 238 0.24 -22.89 -0.05
CA PHE A 238 0.03 -21.63 -0.75
C PHE A 238 1.14 -21.37 -1.75
N LEU A 239 2.40 -21.52 -1.37
CA LEU A 239 3.55 -21.29 -2.26
C LEU A 239 3.58 -22.27 -3.45
N GLN A 240 3.16 -23.52 -3.27
CA GLN A 240 3.04 -24.50 -4.35
C GLN A 240 2.11 -24.06 -5.48
N THR A 241 1.12 -23.19 -5.22
CA THR A 241 0.24 -22.67 -6.28
C THR A 241 0.95 -21.73 -7.27
N PHE A 242 2.15 -21.24 -6.93
CA PHE A 242 2.98 -20.37 -7.77
C PHE A 242 4.16 -21.10 -8.41
N THR A 243 4.45 -22.32 -7.99
CA THR A 243 5.44 -23.21 -8.64
C THR A 243 4.69 -24.14 -9.58
N TYR A 244 4.78 -23.91 -10.90
CA TYR A 244 4.39 -24.92 -11.85
C TYR A 244 5.44 -26.03 -11.78
N GLU A 245 5.08 -27.22 -11.29
CA GLU A 245 5.89 -28.41 -11.49
C GLU A 245 5.91 -28.70 -13.02
N SER A 246 7.08 -28.53 -13.62
CA SER A 246 7.37 -28.94 -15.00
C SER A 246 7.69 -30.43 -15.07
#